data_daa8f4ba8f3d430566842044a6eff85e
#
_entry.id   daa8f4ba8f3d430566842044a6eff85e
#
_cell.length_a   1.000
_cell.length_b   1.000
_cell.length_c   1.000
_cell.angle_alpha   90.00
_cell.angle_beta   90.00
_cell.angle_gamma   90.00
#
_symmetry.space_group_name_H-M   'P 1'
#
loop_
_entity.id
_entity.type
_entity.pdbx_description
1 polymer ?
#
loop_
_entity_poly.entity_id
_entity_poly.type
_entity_poly.pdbx_seq_one_letter_code
_entity_poly.pdbx_strand_id
1 'polypeptide(L)'
;MTASSDARARFARLCGGLALAATLLCPAPASAADPCAGTTQADLNACAAADYRAADTALNAVYGQLMKKIGPKTKDALRGAQKAWLSYRDATCFLETMGLDGGSAYAMEYNGCLKGLTDARIKVLKGYLDCKADDVSCVGRLGE
;
A
#
# COMPACT_ATOMS: atom_id res chain seq x y z
N MET A 1 3.14 25.42 -61.85
CA MET A 1 1.86 25.60 -62.56
C MET A 1 0.77 25.60 -61.51
N THR A 2 0.36 26.76 -61.27
CA THR A 2 -0.97 27.43 -61.27
C THR A 2 -1.79 27.01 -60.09
N ALA A 3 -1.95 27.86 -59.10
CA ALA A 3 -2.88 29.02 -59.02
C ALA A 3 -4.32 28.51 -58.82
N SER A 4 -5.09 28.91 -57.87
CA SER A 4 -5.80 30.17 -57.73
C SER A 4 -6.79 30.02 -56.57
N SER A 5 -6.77 30.86 -55.59
CA SER A 5 -7.60 32.08 -55.43
C SER A 5 -9.08 31.87 -55.12
N ASP A 6 -9.40 32.55 -54.01
CA ASP A 6 -10.55 33.41 -53.74
C ASP A 6 -11.93 32.80 -53.44
N ALA A 7 -12.53 33.14 -52.33
CA ALA A 7 -13.42 34.28 -52.20
C ALA A 7 -14.19 34.28 -50.85
N ARG A 8 -13.98 35.33 -50.10
CA ARG A 8 -14.97 36.19 -49.41
C ARG A 8 -16.35 35.60 -49.07
N ALA A 9 -16.72 35.65 -47.79
CA ALA A 9 -17.94 36.44 -47.44
C ALA A 9 -18.01 36.68 -45.93
N ARG A 10 -18.12 37.93 -45.60
CA ARG A 10 -18.43 38.51 -44.29
C ARG A 10 -19.87 38.13 -43.88
N PHE A 11 -20.08 37.70 -42.65
CA PHE A 11 -21.32 37.99 -41.94
C PHE A 11 -21.02 38.25 -40.46
N ALA A 12 -21.06 39.52 -40.13
CA ALA A 12 -21.17 39.98 -38.76
C ALA A 12 -22.60 39.68 -38.25
N ARG A 13 -22.70 39.02 -37.12
CA ARG A 13 -23.89 39.15 -36.27
C ARG A 13 -23.44 39.18 -34.82
N LEU A 14 -23.63 40.35 -34.24
CA LEU A 14 -23.67 40.59 -32.79
C LEU A 14 -24.82 39.70 -32.22
N CYS A 15 -24.44 38.89 -31.24
CA CYS A 15 -25.38 38.46 -30.20
C CYS A 15 -24.62 38.49 -28.88
N GLY A 16 -24.96 39.49 -28.06
CA GLY A 16 -24.51 39.61 -26.68
C GLY A 16 -25.05 38.40 -25.90
N GLY A 17 -24.18 37.55 -25.44
CA GLY A 17 -24.45 36.49 -24.54
C GLY A 17 -23.75 36.75 -23.21
N LEU A 18 -24.53 37.04 -22.17
CA LEU A 18 -24.06 37.07 -20.77
C LEU A 18 -23.40 35.75 -20.44
N ALA A 19 -22.08 35.74 -20.38
CA ALA A 19 -21.35 34.56 -19.87
C ALA A 19 -21.46 34.57 -18.35
N LEU A 20 -22.39 33.75 -17.81
CA LEU A 20 -22.36 33.33 -16.40
C LEU A 20 -21.10 32.50 -16.23
N ALA A 21 -20.07 33.04 -15.60
CA ALA A 21 -18.91 32.31 -15.14
C ALA A 21 -19.36 31.44 -13.95
N ALA A 22 -19.71 30.20 -14.23
CA ALA A 22 -19.88 29.17 -13.20
C ALA A 22 -18.50 28.85 -12.64
N THR A 23 -18.12 29.44 -11.51
CA THR A 23 -16.95 29.03 -10.74
C THR A 23 -17.21 27.64 -10.18
N LEU A 24 -16.65 26.63 -10.82
CA LEU A 24 -16.53 25.29 -10.27
C LEU A 24 -15.62 25.37 -9.03
N LEU A 25 -16.25 25.46 -7.83
CA LEU A 25 -15.55 25.18 -6.58
C LEU A 25 -15.17 23.70 -6.62
N CYS A 26 -13.92 23.39 -7.00
CA CYS A 26 -13.33 22.09 -6.70
C CYS A 26 -13.22 21.98 -5.17
N PRO A 27 -13.86 20.99 -4.51
CA PRO A 27 -13.60 20.75 -3.10
C PRO A 27 -12.12 20.40 -2.97
N ALA A 28 -11.39 21.15 -2.14
CA ALA A 28 -10.03 20.80 -1.78
C ALA A 28 -10.04 19.40 -1.13
N PRO A 29 -9.07 18.51 -1.44
CA PRO A 29 -8.97 17.24 -0.78
C PRO A 29 -8.87 17.48 0.73
N ALA A 30 -9.83 16.96 1.49
CA ALA A 30 -9.75 16.97 2.95
C ALA A 30 -8.47 16.25 3.34
N SER A 31 -7.52 16.97 3.94
CA SER A 31 -6.32 16.37 4.52
C SER A 31 -6.82 15.38 5.58
N ALA A 32 -6.57 14.08 5.37
CA ALA A 32 -6.89 13.08 6.37
C ALA A 32 -6.13 13.46 7.66
N ALA A 33 -6.86 13.59 8.77
CA ALA A 33 -6.24 13.86 10.06
C ALA A 33 -5.24 12.74 10.38
N ASP A 34 -4.10 13.11 10.98
CA ASP A 34 -3.12 12.14 11.45
C ASP A 34 -3.76 11.22 12.50
N PRO A 35 -3.90 9.91 12.25
CA PRO A 35 -4.54 9.00 13.20
C PRO A 35 -3.75 8.85 14.51
N CYS A 36 -2.51 9.32 14.55
CA CYS A 36 -1.64 9.25 15.71
C CYS A 36 -1.57 10.56 16.53
N ALA A 37 -2.34 11.60 16.16
CA ALA A 37 -2.30 12.88 16.84
C ALA A 37 -3.10 12.91 18.18
N GLY A 38 -4.03 11.96 18.38
CA GLY A 38 -4.89 11.91 19.56
C GLY A 38 -4.32 11.04 20.69
N THR A 39 -4.90 11.18 21.89
CA THR A 39 -4.46 10.48 23.11
C THR A 39 -5.55 9.64 23.77
N THR A 40 -6.75 9.60 23.18
CA THR A 40 -7.82 8.71 23.67
C THR A 40 -7.54 7.26 23.27
N GLN A 41 -8.16 6.30 23.95
CA GLN A 41 -8.01 4.89 23.57
C GLN A 41 -8.47 4.63 22.13
N ALA A 42 -9.48 5.34 21.64
CA ALA A 42 -9.92 5.26 20.26
C ALA A 42 -8.86 5.76 19.28
N ASP A 43 -8.17 6.85 19.62
CA ASP A 43 -7.07 7.38 18.80
C ASP A 43 -5.88 6.43 18.79
N LEU A 44 -5.52 5.85 19.93
CA LEU A 44 -4.45 4.87 20.03
C LEU A 44 -4.76 3.61 19.20
N ASN A 45 -6.00 3.14 19.22
CA ASN A 45 -6.46 2.05 18.38
C ASN A 45 -6.34 2.39 16.89
N ALA A 46 -6.74 3.60 16.50
CA ALA A 46 -6.67 4.08 15.12
C ALA A 46 -5.22 4.22 14.63
N CYS A 47 -4.34 4.74 15.47
CA CYS A 47 -2.91 4.86 15.21
C CYS A 47 -2.26 3.48 15.00
N ALA A 48 -2.46 2.54 15.92
CA ALA A 48 -1.91 1.18 15.81
C ALA A 48 -2.41 0.47 14.53
N ALA A 49 -3.68 0.65 14.17
CA ALA A 49 -4.23 0.12 12.95
C ALA A 49 -3.62 0.77 11.68
N ALA A 50 -3.34 2.07 11.71
CA ALA A 50 -2.67 2.78 10.62
C ALA A 50 -1.23 2.28 10.44
N ASP A 51 -0.50 2.14 11.53
CA ASP A 51 0.87 1.62 11.57
C ASP A 51 0.96 0.20 11.01
N TYR A 52 0.04 -0.69 11.44
CA TYR A 52 -0.01 -2.05 10.89
C TYR A 52 -0.30 -2.05 9.39
N ARG A 53 -1.25 -1.25 8.90
CA ARG A 53 -1.54 -1.14 7.45
C ARG A 53 -0.32 -0.66 6.67
N ALA A 54 0.44 0.28 7.20
CA ALA A 54 1.69 0.74 6.58
C ALA A 54 2.73 -0.38 6.50
N ALA A 55 2.90 -1.16 7.57
CA ALA A 55 3.80 -2.31 7.59
C ALA A 55 3.35 -3.41 6.61
N ASP A 56 2.05 -3.72 6.54
CA ASP A 56 1.51 -4.70 5.58
C ASP A 56 1.71 -4.26 4.13
N THR A 57 1.53 -2.98 3.84
CA THR A 57 1.83 -2.40 2.51
C THR A 57 3.31 -2.55 2.17
N ALA A 58 4.21 -2.28 3.10
CA ALA A 58 5.65 -2.45 2.92
C ALA A 58 6.03 -3.92 2.73
N LEU A 59 5.41 -4.85 3.46
CA LEU A 59 5.59 -6.30 3.30
C LEU A 59 5.21 -6.73 1.88
N ASN A 60 4.04 -6.32 1.41
CA ASN A 60 3.54 -6.67 0.08
C ASN A 60 4.45 -6.11 -1.03
N ALA A 61 5.01 -4.91 -0.85
CA ALA A 61 5.97 -4.33 -1.79
C ALA A 61 7.27 -5.17 -1.88
N VAL A 62 7.85 -5.56 -0.74
CA VAL A 62 9.07 -6.39 -0.70
C VAL A 62 8.80 -7.79 -1.26
N TYR A 63 7.67 -8.40 -0.89
CA TYR A 63 7.24 -9.67 -1.45
C TYR A 63 7.10 -9.62 -2.98
N GLY A 64 6.46 -8.57 -3.50
CA GLY A 64 6.31 -8.37 -4.94
C GLY A 64 7.65 -8.18 -5.67
N GLN A 65 8.62 -7.51 -5.06
CA GLN A 65 9.97 -7.38 -5.60
C GLN A 65 10.67 -8.76 -5.68
N LEU A 66 10.59 -9.55 -4.61
CA LEU A 66 11.18 -10.89 -4.57
C LEU A 66 10.54 -11.81 -5.60
N MET A 67 9.21 -11.79 -5.72
CA MET A 67 8.48 -12.58 -6.72
C MET A 67 8.89 -12.27 -8.17
N LYS A 68 9.42 -11.08 -8.46
CA LYS A 68 9.93 -10.74 -9.79
C LYS A 68 11.34 -11.28 -10.06
N LYS A 69 12.11 -11.58 -9.02
CA LYS A 69 13.52 -11.97 -9.10
C LYS A 69 13.74 -13.49 -9.13
N ILE A 70 12.82 -14.28 -8.62
CA ILE A 70 12.97 -15.73 -8.41
C ILE A 70 12.26 -16.55 -9.50
N GLY A 71 12.74 -17.76 -9.74
CA GLY A 71 12.18 -18.70 -10.72
C GLY A 71 10.85 -19.34 -10.29
N PRO A 72 10.16 -20.06 -11.20
CA PRO A 72 8.81 -20.60 -10.96
C PRO A 72 8.71 -21.47 -9.72
N LYS A 73 9.64 -22.44 -9.57
CA LYS A 73 9.65 -23.37 -8.42
C LYS A 73 9.81 -22.63 -7.10
N THR A 74 10.71 -21.64 -7.06
CA THR A 74 10.95 -20.84 -5.85
C THR A 74 9.75 -19.93 -5.55
N LYS A 75 9.04 -19.42 -6.58
CA LYS A 75 7.78 -18.67 -6.39
C LYS A 75 6.72 -19.51 -5.69
N ASP A 76 6.56 -20.76 -6.06
CA ASP A 76 5.56 -21.64 -5.45
C ASP A 76 5.91 -21.96 -4.00
N ALA A 77 7.19 -22.22 -3.71
CA ALA A 77 7.68 -22.39 -2.34
C ALA A 77 7.47 -21.12 -1.49
N LEU A 78 7.77 -19.95 -2.05
CA LEU A 78 7.58 -18.67 -1.36
C LEU A 78 6.11 -18.38 -1.07
N ARG A 79 5.19 -18.68 -2.02
CA ARG A 79 3.74 -18.54 -1.80
C ARG A 79 3.27 -19.41 -0.63
N GLY A 80 3.71 -20.67 -0.60
CA GLY A 80 3.41 -21.59 0.51
C GLY A 80 3.93 -21.07 1.84
N ALA A 81 5.19 -20.68 1.89
CA ALA A 81 5.82 -20.12 3.08
C ALA A 81 5.13 -18.82 3.57
N GLN A 82 4.74 -17.95 2.65
CA GLN A 82 4.04 -16.71 3.01
C GLN A 82 2.63 -16.99 3.54
N LYS A 83 1.90 -17.93 2.95
CA LYS A 83 0.58 -18.33 3.44
C LYS A 83 0.67 -18.92 4.85
N ALA A 84 1.61 -19.82 5.10
CA ALA A 84 1.83 -20.41 6.42
C ALA A 84 2.22 -19.35 7.46
N TRP A 85 3.08 -18.39 7.06
CA TRP A 85 3.49 -17.30 7.92
C TRP A 85 2.32 -16.36 8.28
N LEU A 86 1.43 -16.02 7.35
CA LEU A 86 0.23 -15.23 7.64
C LEU A 86 -0.64 -15.91 8.71
N SER A 87 -0.87 -17.21 8.57
CA SER A 87 -1.63 -17.96 9.56
C SER A 87 -0.95 -17.99 10.93
N TYR A 88 0.39 -18.16 10.95
CA TYR A 88 1.18 -18.08 12.17
C TYR A 88 1.06 -16.71 12.84
N ARG A 89 1.24 -15.61 12.09
CA ARG A 89 1.15 -14.25 12.59
C ARG A 89 -0.20 -13.99 13.27
N ASP A 90 -1.28 -14.29 12.54
CA ASP A 90 -2.63 -13.99 13.02
C ASP A 90 -2.98 -14.82 14.26
N ALA A 91 -2.62 -16.12 14.28
CA ALA A 91 -2.83 -17.00 15.43
C ALA A 91 -1.97 -16.59 16.65
N THR A 92 -0.73 -16.17 16.42
CA THR A 92 0.16 -15.69 17.48
C THR A 92 -0.39 -14.42 18.12
N CYS A 93 -0.77 -13.43 17.32
CA CYS A 93 -1.30 -12.18 17.85
C CYS A 93 -2.65 -12.37 18.55
N PHE A 94 -3.50 -13.25 18.05
CA PHE A 94 -4.72 -13.63 18.78
C PHE A 94 -4.40 -14.25 20.14
N LEU A 95 -3.46 -15.20 20.21
CA LEU A 95 -3.05 -15.82 21.46
C LEU A 95 -2.50 -14.80 22.45
N GLU A 96 -1.61 -13.92 22.01
CA GLU A 96 -0.96 -12.94 22.88
C GLU A 96 -1.92 -11.87 23.42
N THR A 97 -3.03 -11.61 22.72
CA THR A 97 -4.02 -10.60 23.10
C THR A 97 -5.33 -11.16 23.67
N MET A 98 -5.45 -12.47 23.83
CA MET A 98 -6.67 -13.13 24.33
C MET A 98 -7.14 -12.56 25.69
N GLY A 99 -6.21 -12.19 26.55
CA GLY A 99 -6.54 -11.62 27.88
C GLY A 99 -7.18 -10.22 27.82
N LEU A 100 -7.18 -9.56 26.65
CA LEU A 100 -7.73 -8.24 26.41
C LEU A 100 -9.04 -8.27 25.62
N ASP A 101 -9.55 -9.47 25.30
CA ASP A 101 -10.75 -9.64 24.48
C ASP A 101 -11.95 -8.90 25.10
N GLY A 102 -12.69 -8.16 24.26
CA GLY A 102 -13.77 -7.27 24.68
C GLY A 102 -13.33 -5.97 25.37
N GLY A 103 -12.04 -5.79 25.66
CA GLY A 103 -11.48 -4.57 26.24
C GLY A 103 -11.20 -3.48 25.21
N SER A 104 -11.24 -2.22 25.63
CA SER A 104 -11.01 -1.05 24.76
C SER A 104 -9.58 -0.98 24.17
N ALA A 105 -8.59 -1.58 24.83
CA ALA A 105 -7.20 -1.63 24.38
C ALA A 105 -6.90 -2.80 23.43
N TYR A 106 -7.81 -3.76 23.28
CA TYR A 106 -7.59 -4.95 22.44
C TYR A 106 -7.10 -4.61 21.04
N ALA A 107 -7.77 -3.67 20.37
CA ALA A 107 -7.44 -3.33 18.98
C ALA A 107 -6.03 -2.70 18.85
N MET A 108 -5.60 -1.91 19.83
CA MET A 108 -4.25 -1.33 19.87
C MET A 108 -3.19 -2.44 19.99
N GLU A 109 -3.33 -3.31 20.97
CA GLU A 109 -2.35 -4.37 21.23
C GLU A 109 -2.31 -5.40 20.11
N TYR A 110 -3.47 -5.80 19.59
CA TYR A 110 -3.55 -6.73 18.46
C TYR A 110 -2.85 -6.19 17.20
N ASN A 111 -3.14 -4.93 16.81
CA ASN A 111 -2.49 -4.31 15.67
C ASN A 111 -1.00 -4.06 15.92
N GLY A 112 -0.59 -3.74 17.14
CA GLY A 112 0.82 -3.63 17.54
C GLY A 112 1.58 -4.94 17.34
N CYS A 113 1.02 -6.06 17.80
CA CYS A 113 1.57 -7.39 17.57
C CYS A 113 1.67 -7.71 16.06
N LEU A 114 0.59 -7.53 15.31
CA LEU A 114 0.58 -7.74 13.86
C LEU A 114 1.68 -6.95 13.16
N LYS A 115 1.85 -5.66 13.53
CA LYS A 115 2.92 -4.80 13.00
C LYS A 115 4.29 -5.36 13.32
N GLY A 116 4.54 -5.74 14.57
CA GLY A 116 5.83 -6.26 15.02
C GLY A 116 6.27 -7.50 14.24
N LEU A 117 5.37 -8.48 14.10
CA LEU A 117 5.65 -9.70 13.31
C LEU A 117 5.80 -9.38 11.81
N THR A 118 5.02 -8.43 11.28
CA THR A 118 5.11 -8.00 9.88
C THR A 118 6.47 -7.33 9.60
N ASP A 119 6.93 -6.45 10.48
CA ASP A 119 8.25 -5.82 10.36
C ASP A 119 9.40 -6.84 10.41
N ALA A 120 9.28 -7.85 11.27
CA ALA A 120 10.23 -8.96 11.32
C ALA A 120 10.24 -9.75 9.99
N ARG A 121 9.07 -10.02 9.41
CA ARG A 121 8.97 -10.69 8.11
C ARG A 121 9.59 -9.89 6.97
N ILE A 122 9.37 -8.57 6.96
CA ILE A 122 9.99 -7.66 5.98
C ILE A 122 11.52 -7.80 6.02
N LYS A 123 12.13 -7.85 7.20
CA LYS A 123 13.60 -8.04 7.34
C LYS A 123 14.05 -9.36 6.71
N VAL A 124 13.31 -10.45 6.94
CA VAL A 124 13.61 -11.77 6.34
C VAL A 124 13.53 -11.69 4.81
N LEU A 125 12.45 -11.14 4.26
CA LEU A 125 12.27 -11.05 2.80
C LEU A 125 13.30 -10.12 2.14
N LYS A 126 13.70 -9.03 2.81
CA LYS A 126 14.80 -8.17 2.36
C LYS A 126 16.11 -8.92 2.34
N GLY A 127 16.42 -9.73 3.36
CA GLY A 127 17.59 -10.60 3.37
C GLY A 127 17.64 -11.53 2.15
N TYR A 128 16.49 -12.05 1.69
CA TYR A 128 16.44 -12.83 0.45
C TYR A 128 16.68 -11.98 -0.82
N LEU A 129 16.32 -10.70 -0.80
CA LEU A 129 16.61 -9.79 -1.93
C LEU A 129 18.09 -9.39 -2.01
N ASP A 130 18.75 -9.32 -0.88
CA ASP A 130 20.16 -8.87 -0.74
C ASP A 130 21.17 -10.02 -0.88
N CYS A 131 20.72 -11.19 -1.31
CA CYS A 131 21.55 -12.35 -1.57
C CYS A 131 22.71 -12.05 -2.53
N LYS A 132 23.92 -12.47 -2.14
CA LYS A 132 25.12 -12.38 -2.99
C LYS A 132 25.19 -13.53 -3.99
N ALA A 133 25.83 -13.27 -5.13
CA ALA A 133 25.90 -14.24 -6.23
C ALA A 133 26.64 -15.55 -5.89
N ASP A 134 27.53 -15.51 -4.89
CA ASP A 134 28.34 -16.63 -4.39
C ASP A 134 27.70 -17.38 -3.21
N ASP A 135 26.60 -16.87 -2.64
CA ASP A 135 25.90 -17.51 -1.53
C ASP A 135 25.00 -18.64 -2.04
N VAL A 136 25.38 -19.86 -1.73
CA VAL A 136 24.64 -21.09 -2.12
C VAL A 136 23.28 -21.23 -1.42
N SER A 137 23.06 -20.53 -0.29
CA SER A 137 21.80 -20.50 0.44
C SER A 137 20.83 -19.44 -0.08
N CYS A 138 21.24 -18.67 -1.06
CA CYS A 138 20.47 -17.58 -1.64
C CYS A 138 19.19 -18.06 -2.33
N VAL A 139 18.03 -17.61 -1.83
CA VAL A 139 16.70 -17.95 -2.36
C VAL A 139 16.54 -17.56 -3.83
N GLY A 140 17.22 -16.51 -4.29
CA GLY A 140 17.18 -16.06 -5.69
C GLY A 140 17.79 -17.03 -6.70
N ARG A 141 18.61 -17.99 -6.23
CA ARG A 141 19.21 -19.05 -7.05
C ARG A 141 18.42 -20.34 -7.09
N LEU A 142 17.44 -20.48 -6.20
CA LEU A 142 16.62 -21.69 -6.11
C LEU A 142 15.51 -21.62 -7.17
N GLY A 143 15.64 -22.41 -8.23
CA GLY A 143 14.54 -22.60 -9.20
C GLY A 143 14.82 -22.12 -10.62
N GLU A 144 16.09 -21.90 -10.99
CA GLU A 144 16.52 -21.80 -12.38
C GLU A 144 16.76 -23.18 -13.01
#